data_daf6bf9e02773ff23d143711a1ae3b82
#
_entry.id   daf6bf9e02773ff23d143711a1ae3b82
#
_cell.length_a   1.000
_cell.length_b   1.000
_cell.length_c   1.000
_cell.angle_alpha   90.00
_cell.angle_beta   90.00
_cell.angle_gamma   90.00
#
_symmetry.space_group_name_H-M   'P 1'
#
loop_
_entity.id
_entity.type
_entity.pdbx_description
1 polymer ?
#
loop_
_entity_poly.entity_id
_entity_poly.type
_entity_poly.pdbx_seq_one_letter_code
_entity_poly.pdbx_strand_id
1 'polypeptide(L)' 'MNLKSLYICVQDMNRAIEFYEELLGQTVTEKDDIYSVFDINGFRLGLFAYEKKG' A
#
# COMPACT_ATOMS: atom_id res chain seq x y z
N MET A 1 20.66 7.43 -6.57
CA MET A 1 19.89 6.88 -5.45
C MET A 1 18.88 5.88 -5.98
N ASN A 2 18.89 4.69 -5.42
CA ASN A 2 17.98 3.64 -5.85
C ASN A 2 16.92 3.43 -4.78
N LEU A 3 15.70 3.78 -5.13
CA LEU A 3 14.58 3.62 -4.24
C LEU A 3 13.83 2.37 -4.65
N LYS A 4 13.88 1.35 -3.82
CA LYS A 4 13.23 0.08 -4.13
C LYS A 4 11.95 -0.11 -3.35
N SER A 5 11.67 0.74 -2.41
CA SER A 5 10.44 0.64 -1.63
C SER A 5 10.10 1.99 -1.04
N LEU A 6 8.82 2.18 -0.81
CA LEU A 6 8.31 3.39 -0.19
C LEU A 6 7.15 3.01 0.71
N TYR A 7 7.10 3.58 1.90
CA TYR A 7 6.05 3.27 2.87
C TYR A 7 5.25 4.53 3.15
N ILE A 8 3.93 4.38 3.12
CA ILE A 8 3.02 5.49 3.33
C ILE A 8 2.06 5.12 4.45
N CYS A 9 1.79 6.08 5.34
CA CYS A 9 0.81 5.89 6.39
C CYS A 9 -0.56 6.33 5.89
N VAL A 10 -1.58 5.49 6.09
CA VAL A 10 -2.92 5.77 5.63
C VAL A 10 -3.89 5.61 6.79
N GLN A 11 -5.01 6.31 6.71
CA GLN A 11 -6.03 6.23 7.72
C GLN A 11 -6.98 5.06 7.50
N ASP A 12 -7.36 4.86 6.26
CA ASP A 12 -8.33 3.85 5.90
C ASP A 12 -7.68 2.92 4.87
N MET A 13 -7.36 1.71 5.30
CA MET A 13 -6.64 0.79 4.44
C MET A 13 -7.45 0.42 3.20
N ASN A 14 -8.74 0.16 3.38
CA ASN A 14 -9.56 -0.25 2.24
C ASN A 14 -9.65 0.84 1.20
N ARG A 15 -9.83 2.07 1.63
CA ARG A 15 -9.88 3.18 0.68
C ARG A 15 -8.55 3.41 0.01
N ALA A 16 -7.49 3.28 0.78
CA ALA A 16 -6.15 3.46 0.22
C ALA A 16 -5.86 2.41 -0.85
N ILE A 17 -6.23 1.16 -0.56
CA ILE A 17 -6.01 0.10 -1.51
C ILE A 17 -6.81 0.35 -2.78
N GLU A 18 -8.07 0.72 -2.65
CA GLU A 18 -8.89 1.01 -3.82
C GLU A 18 -8.29 2.13 -4.65
N PHE A 19 -7.84 3.17 -3.98
CA PHE A 19 -7.27 4.31 -4.66
C PHE A 19 -6.03 3.90 -5.46
N TYR A 20 -5.16 3.15 -4.83
CA TYR A 20 -3.91 2.79 -5.50
C TYR A 20 -4.10 1.71 -6.54
N GLU A 21 -5.08 0.82 -6.33
CA GLU A 21 -5.38 -0.17 -7.37
C GLU A 21 -5.83 0.52 -8.65
N GLU A 22 -6.64 1.54 -8.52
CA GLU A 22 -7.11 2.26 -9.67
C GLU A 22 -5.99 3.10 -10.29
N LEU A 23 -5.21 3.75 -9.46
CA LEU A 23 -4.13 4.60 -9.92
C LEU A 23 -3.06 3.80 -10.64
N LEU A 24 -2.69 2.65 -10.09
CA LEU A 24 -1.60 1.84 -10.62
C LEU A 24 -2.08 0.86 -11.68
N GLY A 25 -3.37 0.61 -11.75
CA GLY A 25 -3.89 -0.34 -12.72
C GLY A 25 -3.57 -1.78 -12.41
N GLN A 26 -3.39 -2.09 -11.13
CA GLN A 26 -3.09 -3.45 -10.72
C GLN A 26 -3.70 -3.70 -9.34
N THR A 27 -3.83 -4.97 -8.99
CA THR A 27 -4.36 -5.34 -7.71
C THR A 27 -3.26 -5.33 -6.66
N VAL A 28 -3.68 -5.21 -5.40
CA VAL A 28 -2.72 -5.22 -4.30
C VAL A 28 -2.04 -6.59 -4.24
N THR A 29 -0.73 -6.59 -4.00
CA THR A 29 0.03 -7.82 -3.96
C THR A 29 -0.21 -8.57 -2.65
N GLU A 30 -0.11 -7.85 -1.54
CA GLU A 30 -0.40 -8.43 -0.22
C GLU A 30 -1.32 -7.48 0.50
N LYS A 31 -2.42 -8.02 1.02
CA LYS A 31 -3.43 -7.21 1.69
C LYS A 31 -3.55 -7.63 3.14
N ASP A 32 -3.56 -6.64 4.01
CA ASP A 32 -3.74 -6.86 5.44
C ASP A 32 -4.44 -5.64 6.01
N ASP A 33 -4.97 -5.77 7.22
CA ASP A 33 -5.67 -4.66 7.85
C ASP A 33 -4.73 -3.53 8.22
N ILE A 34 -3.51 -3.87 8.56
CA ILE A 34 -2.55 -2.90 9.06
C ILE A 34 -1.50 -2.56 8.02
N TYR A 35 -1.15 -3.54 7.20
CA TYR A 35 -0.04 -3.37 6.27
C TYR A 35 -0.35 -4.06 4.96
N SER A 36 -0.25 -3.32 3.87
CA SER A 36 -0.49 -3.87 2.54
C SER A 36 0.65 -3.44 1.62
N VAL A 37 0.88 -4.23 0.59
CA VAL A 37 2.00 -3.99 -0.30
C VAL A 37 1.57 -4.10 -1.75
N PHE A 38 2.01 -3.15 -2.56
CA PHE A 38 1.91 -3.22 -4.01
C PHE A 38 3.31 -3.44 -4.57
N ASP A 39 3.49 -4.50 -5.33
CA ASP A 39 4.76 -4.76 -5.99
C ASP A 39 4.66 -4.23 -7.41
N ILE A 40 5.36 -3.16 -7.68
CA ILE A 40 5.28 -2.48 -8.98
C ILE A 40 6.62 -2.64 -9.70
N ASN A 41 6.74 -3.74 -10.44
CA ASN A 41 7.92 -3.92 -11.27
C ASN A 41 9.21 -3.85 -10.47
N GLY A 42 9.22 -4.49 -9.32
CA GLY A 42 10.40 -4.48 -8.46
C GLY A 42 10.40 -3.38 -7.43
N PHE A 43 9.51 -2.41 -7.56
CA PHE A 43 9.35 -1.35 -6.58
C PHE A 43 8.20 -1.71 -5.66
N ARG A 44 8.43 -1.59 -4.35
CA ARG A 44 7.42 -1.95 -3.37
C ARG A 44 6.82 -0.72 -2.73
N LEU A 45 5.52 -0.61 -2.84
CA LEU A 45 4.78 0.46 -2.17
C LEU A 45 4.04 -0.14 -0.99
N GLY A 46 4.42 0.25 0.22
CA GLY A 46 3.81 -0.26 1.43
C GLY A 46 2.85 0.75 2.03
N LEU A 47 1.70 0.26 2.47
CA LEU A 47 0.70 1.10 3.11
C LEU A 47 0.51 0.65 4.56
N PHE A 48 0.64 1.59 5.48
CA PHE A 48 0.45 1.33 6.90
C PHE A 48 -0.77 2.07 7.41
N ALA A 49 -1.67 1.35 8.07
CA ALA A 49 -2.85 1.97 8.67
C ALA A 49 -2.49 2.42 10.09
N TYR A 50 -2.04 3.64 10.20
CA TYR A 50 -1.55 4.15 11.48
C TYR A 50 -2.66 4.47 12.47
N GLU A 51 -3.88 4.59 11.99
CA GLU A 51 -5.00 4.91 12.86
C GLU A 51 -5.73 3.67 13.34
N LYS A 52 -5.23 2.53 13.00
CA LYS A 52 -5.88 1.29 13.39
C LYS A 52 -5.80 1.12 14.89
N LYS A 53 -6.94 1.01 15.53
CA LYS A 53 -6.98 0.74 16.94
C LYS A 53 -7.31 -0.70 17.18
N GLY A 54 -6.55 -1.30 18.00
CA GLY A 54 -6.69 -2.71 18.25
C GLY A 54 -8.06 -3.14 18.65
#